data_b71758a9aaefa085110c3f1409029196
#
_entry.id   b71758a9aaefa085110c3f1409029196
#
_cell.length_a   1.000
_cell.length_b   1.000
_cell.length_c   1.000
_cell.angle_alpha   90.00
_cell.angle_beta   90.00
_cell.angle_gamma   90.00
#
_symmetry.space_group_name_H-M   'P 1'
#
loop_
_entity.id
_entity.type
_entity.pdbx_description
1 polymer ?
#
loop_
_entity_poly.entity_id
_entity_poly.type
_entity_poly.pdbx_seq_one_letter_code
_entity_poly.pdbx_strand_id
1 'polypeptide(L)'
;MIDEQVRKLVCYGLEKGLFTERDEIYVTNRILEILQLDEYNCDTVFSDVDLEETLKALLDYAAEKGLTENDTTHRDLFDTKLMGALMPRPSEVTNKFNELYAISPKAATDYFYTLSQDSDYIRRYRVAKDIKWLTATPYGKLEITINLSKPEKDPKAIAAAKNAPQAGYPKCMLCRECEGYAGRINFPARQNHRVIPIIINGSDWCLQYSPYVYYNEHCIVFNAKHTPMAINRASFKKLLDFVTQFPHYFVGSNADLPIVGGSILSHDHFQGGNHTFAMAKAPIETELHFDGFSDIESGIVKWPMSVIRLRSENTERLVELADKILTCWRGYSDPDAFIFAETDGTPHNTITPIARKANGKFELDLVLRNNITTAEHPLGVFHPHAELHHIKKENIGLIEVMGLAVLPARLKNEMALLEKAMLENRDIRKDEALAKHADWANEIRKKYGELTEDNISGIIRDEIGLVFSRVLEHAGVFKRTEEGRRAFLKFAAGVNKCS
;
A
#
# COMPACT_ATOMS: atom_id res chain seq x y z
N MET A 1 -29.06 -24.76 10.02
CA MET A 1 -29.89 -23.88 10.90
C MET A 1 -29.00 -22.74 11.40
N ILE A 2 -29.59 -21.64 11.88
CA ILE A 2 -28.79 -20.47 12.33
C ILE A 2 -27.87 -20.82 13.49
N ASP A 3 -28.35 -21.62 14.45
CA ASP A 3 -27.58 -22.08 15.60
C ASP A 3 -26.28 -22.78 15.20
N GLU A 4 -26.33 -23.59 14.13
CA GLU A 4 -25.16 -24.27 13.57
C GLU A 4 -24.14 -23.26 13.02
N GLN A 5 -24.57 -22.18 12.37
CA GLN A 5 -23.65 -21.16 11.88
C GLN A 5 -23.04 -20.34 13.01
N VAL A 6 -23.81 -20.03 14.06
CA VAL A 6 -23.28 -19.45 15.30
C VAL A 6 -22.22 -20.35 15.91
N ARG A 7 -22.52 -21.66 16.03
CA ARG A 7 -21.60 -22.66 16.58
C ARG A 7 -20.32 -22.77 15.74
N LYS A 8 -20.41 -22.79 14.40
CA LYS A 8 -19.27 -22.77 13.51
C LYS A 8 -18.38 -21.56 13.77
N LEU A 9 -18.96 -20.36 13.89
CA LEU A 9 -18.19 -19.13 14.14
C LEU A 9 -17.49 -19.19 15.50
N VAL A 10 -18.13 -19.73 16.55
CA VAL A 10 -17.53 -19.93 17.87
C VAL A 10 -16.38 -20.94 17.82
N CYS A 11 -16.59 -22.11 17.17
CA CYS A 11 -15.55 -23.11 16.95
C CYS A 11 -14.34 -22.55 16.19
N TYR A 12 -14.58 -21.76 15.15
CA TYR A 12 -13.53 -21.04 14.42
C TYR A 12 -12.69 -20.16 15.36
N GLY A 13 -13.35 -19.33 16.18
CA GLY A 13 -12.64 -18.44 17.10
C GLY A 13 -11.78 -19.18 18.13
N LEU A 14 -12.26 -20.31 18.65
CA LEU A 14 -11.50 -21.19 19.54
C LEU A 14 -10.31 -21.82 18.81
N GLU A 15 -10.52 -22.39 17.62
CA GLU A 15 -9.46 -23.02 16.81
C GLU A 15 -8.34 -22.01 16.46
N LYS A 16 -8.69 -20.78 16.14
CA LYS A 16 -7.73 -19.71 15.81
C LYS A 16 -7.17 -19.01 17.06
N GLY A 17 -7.60 -19.39 18.25
CA GLY A 17 -7.12 -18.79 19.49
C GLY A 17 -7.45 -17.30 19.64
N LEU A 18 -8.57 -16.85 19.06
CA LEU A 18 -9.06 -15.48 19.21
C LEU A 18 -9.57 -15.22 20.65
N PHE A 19 -10.04 -16.26 21.31
CA PHE A 19 -10.42 -16.28 22.72
C PHE A 19 -10.20 -17.68 23.29
N THR A 20 -10.29 -17.83 24.62
CA THR A 20 -10.08 -19.11 25.32
C THR A 20 -11.40 -19.84 25.55
N GLU A 21 -11.34 -21.15 25.86
CA GLU A 21 -12.52 -21.95 26.27
C GLU A 21 -13.32 -21.29 27.42
N ARG A 22 -12.62 -20.57 28.30
CA ARG A 22 -13.29 -19.84 29.41
C ARG A 22 -14.26 -18.78 28.93
N ASP A 23 -14.02 -18.22 27.74
CA ASP A 23 -14.80 -17.11 27.16
C ASP A 23 -15.88 -17.60 26.17
N GLU A 24 -15.96 -18.90 25.89
CA GLU A 24 -16.83 -19.49 24.87
C GLU A 24 -18.32 -19.08 25.06
N ILE A 25 -18.85 -19.23 26.29
CA ILE A 25 -20.24 -18.88 26.60
C ILE A 25 -20.46 -17.36 26.42
N TYR A 26 -19.51 -16.56 26.88
CA TYR A 26 -19.59 -15.10 26.74
C TYR A 26 -19.62 -14.68 25.26
N VAL A 27 -18.71 -15.22 24.45
CA VAL A 27 -18.65 -14.93 23.01
C VAL A 27 -19.93 -15.40 22.31
N THR A 28 -20.41 -16.61 22.60
CA THR A 28 -21.68 -17.12 22.06
C THR A 28 -22.82 -16.14 22.36
N ASN A 29 -22.98 -15.72 23.61
CA ASN A 29 -24.04 -14.78 24.02
C ASN A 29 -23.89 -13.42 23.31
N ARG A 30 -22.68 -12.95 23.05
CA ARG A 30 -22.46 -11.71 22.27
C ARG A 30 -22.88 -11.86 20.81
N ILE A 31 -22.66 -13.02 20.20
CA ILE A 31 -23.12 -13.31 18.83
C ILE A 31 -24.64 -13.40 18.79
N LEU A 32 -25.27 -14.07 19.76
CA LEU A 32 -26.74 -14.16 19.88
C LEU A 32 -27.36 -12.77 20.01
N GLU A 33 -26.81 -11.90 20.86
CA GLU A 33 -27.25 -10.48 20.98
C GLU A 33 -27.18 -9.74 19.66
N ILE A 34 -26.09 -9.90 18.90
CA ILE A 34 -25.90 -9.21 17.58
C ILE A 34 -26.96 -9.71 16.58
N LEU A 35 -27.28 -11.00 16.60
CA LEU A 35 -28.25 -11.64 15.71
C LEU A 35 -29.70 -11.55 16.22
N GLN A 36 -29.91 -10.99 17.43
CA GLN A 36 -31.22 -10.91 18.11
C GLN A 36 -31.88 -12.28 18.23
N LEU A 37 -31.13 -13.27 18.69
CA LEU A 37 -31.59 -14.64 18.93
C LEU A 37 -31.85 -14.83 20.44
N ASP A 38 -33.06 -15.24 20.78
CA ASP A 38 -33.48 -15.52 22.18
C ASP A 38 -33.23 -16.97 22.57
N GLU A 39 -33.09 -17.86 21.58
CA GLU A 39 -32.86 -19.30 21.79
C GLU A 39 -31.63 -19.76 21.03
N TYR A 40 -30.91 -20.74 21.58
CA TYR A 40 -29.75 -21.37 20.98
C TYR A 40 -29.66 -22.83 21.42
N ASN A 41 -29.53 -23.72 20.45
CA ASN A 41 -29.46 -25.16 20.73
C ASN A 41 -28.52 -25.85 19.72
N CYS A 42 -27.22 -25.74 19.93
CA CYS A 42 -26.23 -26.46 19.13
C CYS A 42 -24.95 -26.73 19.93
N ASP A 43 -24.70 -28.00 20.28
CA ASP A 43 -23.51 -28.45 20.98
C ASP A 43 -22.48 -29.14 20.06
N THR A 44 -22.72 -29.17 18.75
CA THR A 44 -21.84 -29.82 17.77
C THR A 44 -20.48 -29.13 17.73
N VAL A 45 -19.41 -29.90 17.77
CA VAL A 45 -18.06 -29.38 17.56
C VAL A 45 -17.71 -29.46 16.08
N PHE A 46 -17.32 -28.32 15.49
CA PHE A 46 -16.86 -28.21 14.11
C PHE A 46 -15.36 -27.95 14.07
N SER A 47 -14.68 -28.57 13.12
CA SER A 47 -13.27 -28.31 12.75
C SER A 47 -13.18 -27.83 11.32
N ASP A 48 -12.06 -27.19 10.96
CA ASP A 48 -11.78 -26.69 9.60
C ASP A 48 -12.93 -25.82 9.03
N VAL A 49 -13.45 -24.92 9.85
CA VAL A 49 -14.59 -24.08 9.48
C VAL A 49 -14.24 -23.11 8.36
N ASP A 50 -15.00 -23.14 7.26
CA ASP A 50 -14.95 -22.12 6.24
C ASP A 50 -15.60 -20.82 6.77
N LEU A 51 -14.75 -19.82 7.03
CA LEU A 51 -15.19 -18.54 7.59
C LEU A 51 -16.03 -17.73 6.58
N GLU A 52 -15.66 -17.72 5.27
CA GLU A 52 -16.39 -16.97 4.25
C GLU A 52 -17.82 -17.50 4.11
N GLU A 53 -18.00 -18.81 4.03
CA GLU A 53 -19.32 -19.43 3.95
C GLU A 53 -20.13 -19.24 5.24
N THR A 54 -19.50 -19.35 6.40
CA THR A 54 -20.14 -19.17 7.70
C THR A 54 -20.64 -17.73 7.88
N LEU A 55 -19.78 -16.75 7.64
CA LEU A 55 -20.14 -15.32 7.68
C LEU A 55 -21.22 -14.99 6.66
N LYS A 56 -21.12 -15.53 5.42
CA LYS A 56 -22.14 -15.34 4.40
C LYS A 56 -23.52 -15.80 4.88
N ALA A 57 -23.60 -16.99 5.47
CA ALA A 57 -24.87 -17.52 5.98
C ALA A 57 -25.46 -16.68 7.14
N LEU A 58 -24.61 -16.20 8.05
CA LEU A 58 -25.01 -15.30 9.14
C LEU A 58 -25.49 -13.95 8.63
N LEU A 59 -24.85 -13.41 7.58
CA LEU A 59 -25.23 -12.16 6.94
C LEU A 59 -26.52 -12.28 6.14
N ASP A 60 -26.75 -13.41 5.46
CA ASP A 60 -28.00 -13.70 4.76
C ASP A 60 -29.16 -13.76 5.75
N TYR A 61 -28.99 -14.45 6.88
CA TYR A 61 -29.95 -14.43 7.98
C TYR A 61 -30.22 -13.01 8.51
N ALA A 62 -29.17 -12.24 8.78
CA ALA A 62 -29.30 -10.88 9.28
C ALA A 62 -30.07 -9.97 8.30
N ALA A 63 -29.83 -10.11 7.00
CA ALA A 63 -30.54 -9.37 5.96
C ALA A 63 -32.02 -9.78 5.86
N GLU A 64 -32.33 -11.09 5.92
CA GLU A 64 -33.70 -11.62 5.94
C GLU A 64 -34.48 -11.14 7.15
N LYS A 65 -33.85 -11.00 8.30
CA LYS A 65 -34.46 -10.47 9.52
C LYS A 65 -34.52 -8.94 9.60
N GLY A 66 -33.98 -8.25 8.61
CA GLY A 66 -33.94 -6.78 8.59
C GLY A 66 -32.94 -6.17 9.60
N LEU A 67 -31.97 -6.94 10.09
CA LEU A 67 -30.92 -6.46 11.02
C LEU A 67 -29.84 -5.65 10.29
N THR A 68 -29.71 -5.86 8.99
CA THR A 68 -28.80 -5.14 8.10
C THR A 68 -29.41 -5.00 6.70
N GLU A 69 -28.99 -3.99 5.94
CA GLU A 69 -29.32 -3.91 4.51
C GLU A 69 -28.45 -4.90 3.71
N ASN A 70 -29.00 -5.39 2.56
CA ASN A 70 -28.35 -6.42 1.75
C ASN A 70 -27.48 -5.81 0.63
N ASP A 71 -26.60 -4.87 0.98
CA ASP A 71 -25.55 -4.35 0.11
C ASP A 71 -24.15 -4.57 0.71
N THR A 72 -23.13 -4.45 -0.10
CA THR A 72 -21.75 -4.74 0.30
C THR A 72 -21.30 -3.92 1.52
N THR A 73 -21.68 -2.63 1.60
CA THR A 73 -21.23 -1.75 2.69
C THR A 73 -21.84 -2.15 4.03
N HIS A 74 -23.16 -2.38 4.06
CA HIS A 74 -23.85 -2.78 5.29
C HIS A 74 -23.46 -4.20 5.73
N ARG A 75 -23.29 -5.12 4.77
CA ARG A 75 -22.76 -6.46 5.07
C ARG A 75 -21.35 -6.38 5.66
N ASP A 76 -20.45 -5.53 5.13
CA ASP A 76 -19.11 -5.33 5.68
C ASP A 76 -19.12 -4.70 7.09
N LEU A 77 -20.09 -3.86 7.40
CA LEU A 77 -20.27 -3.33 8.76
C LEU A 77 -20.74 -4.42 9.72
N PHE A 78 -21.67 -5.28 9.28
CA PHE A 78 -22.27 -6.30 10.14
C PHE A 78 -21.33 -7.48 10.38
N ASP A 79 -20.61 -7.97 9.36
CA ASP A 79 -19.65 -9.05 9.56
C ASP A 79 -18.49 -8.63 10.46
N THR A 80 -18.01 -7.38 10.31
CA THR A 80 -16.99 -6.83 11.21
C THR A 80 -17.48 -6.75 12.65
N LYS A 81 -18.80 -6.50 12.87
CA LYS A 81 -19.43 -6.52 14.19
C LYS A 81 -19.44 -7.95 14.78
N LEU A 82 -19.79 -8.97 13.97
CA LEU A 82 -19.74 -10.38 14.39
C LEU A 82 -18.31 -10.80 14.76
N MET A 83 -17.35 -10.55 13.89
CA MET A 83 -15.94 -10.86 14.14
C MET A 83 -15.39 -10.09 15.35
N GLY A 84 -15.87 -8.86 15.57
CA GLY A 84 -15.51 -8.05 16.73
C GLY A 84 -15.89 -8.69 18.08
N ALA A 85 -16.92 -9.55 18.10
CA ALA A 85 -17.31 -10.29 19.30
C ALA A 85 -16.30 -11.39 19.72
N LEU A 86 -15.50 -11.87 18.76
CA LEU A 86 -14.47 -12.90 18.98
C LEU A 86 -13.13 -12.31 19.44
N MET A 87 -12.95 -11.00 19.30
CA MET A 87 -11.65 -10.37 19.43
C MET A 87 -11.15 -10.26 20.87
N PRO A 88 -9.86 -10.60 21.13
CA PRO A 88 -9.24 -10.28 22.40
C PRO A 88 -9.17 -8.75 22.58
N ARG A 89 -9.07 -8.32 23.84
CA ARG A 89 -8.94 -6.88 24.14
C ARG A 89 -7.61 -6.31 23.63
N PRO A 90 -7.54 -5.01 23.29
CA PRO A 90 -6.29 -4.37 22.86
C PRO A 90 -5.11 -4.61 23.83
N SER A 91 -5.37 -4.56 25.15
CA SER A 91 -4.34 -4.81 26.16
C SER A 91 -3.77 -6.25 26.11
N GLU A 92 -4.62 -7.24 25.86
CA GLU A 92 -4.21 -8.65 25.75
C GLU A 92 -3.32 -8.84 24.52
N VAL A 93 -3.73 -8.28 23.37
CA VAL A 93 -2.95 -8.32 22.12
C VAL A 93 -1.60 -7.62 22.28
N THR A 94 -1.58 -6.44 22.90
CA THR A 94 -0.35 -5.68 23.16
C THR A 94 0.59 -6.44 24.11
N ASN A 95 0.06 -7.01 25.19
CA ASN A 95 0.86 -7.79 26.13
C ASN A 95 1.49 -9.00 25.44
N LYS A 96 0.69 -9.76 24.67
CA LYS A 96 1.18 -10.92 23.93
C LYS A 96 2.22 -10.55 22.89
N PHE A 97 2.01 -9.44 22.17
CA PHE A 97 3.00 -8.92 21.24
C PHE A 97 4.33 -8.59 21.94
N ASN A 98 4.29 -7.92 23.09
CA ASN A 98 5.48 -7.54 23.85
C ASN A 98 6.22 -8.77 24.41
N GLU A 99 5.50 -9.78 24.90
CA GLU A 99 6.08 -11.07 25.35
C GLU A 99 6.86 -11.74 24.21
N LEU A 100 6.25 -11.80 23.02
CA LEU A 100 6.89 -12.38 21.84
C LEU A 100 8.03 -11.52 21.28
N TYR A 101 7.90 -10.19 21.37
CA TYR A 101 8.95 -9.26 20.98
C TYR A 101 10.22 -9.44 21.84
N ALA A 102 10.06 -9.76 23.13
CA ALA A 102 11.19 -10.09 24.00
C ALA A 102 11.95 -11.37 23.54
N ILE A 103 11.28 -12.26 22.80
CA ILE A 103 11.91 -13.43 22.18
C ILE A 103 12.57 -13.02 20.85
N SER A 104 11.80 -12.45 19.94
CA SER A 104 12.29 -11.84 18.71
C SER A 104 11.25 -10.90 18.08
N PRO A 105 11.69 -9.82 17.41
CA PRO A 105 10.78 -8.95 16.64
C PRO A 105 9.92 -9.72 15.64
N LYS A 106 10.51 -10.74 14.99
CA LYS A 106 9.79 -11.56 14.00
C LYS A 106 8.66 -12.39 14.65
N ALA A 107 8.89 -12.99 15.81
CA ALA A 107 7.85 -13.76 16.52
C ALA A 107 6.64 -12.86 16.87
N ALA A 108 6.88 -11.62 17.26
CA ALA A 108 5.83 -10.65 17.57
C ALA A 108 5.03 -10.25 16.32
N THR A 109 5.72 -9.95 15.21
CA THR A 109 5.06 -9.58 13.95
C THR A 109 4.31 -10.76 13.33
N ASP A 110 4.85 -11.98 13.38
CA ASP A 110 4.17 -13.20 12.92
C ASP A 110 2.84 -13.41 13.67
N TYR A 111 2.85 -13.29 15.01
CA TYR A 111 1.64 -13.36 15.82
C TYR A 111 0.61 -12.31 15.40
N PHE A 112 1.03 -11.05 15.30
CA PHE A 112 0.12 -9.95 15.02
C PHE A 112 -0.42 -9.99 13.58
N TYR A 113 0.38 -10.47 12.64
CA TYR A 113 -0.07 -10.68 11.25
C TYR A 113 -1.09 -11.83 11.16
N THR A 114 -0.82 -12.95 11.85
CA THR A 114 -1.76 -14.08 11.96
C THR A 114 -3.08 -13.65 12.60
N LEU A 115 -3.04 -12.91 13.72
CA LEU A 115 -4.23 -12.35 14.34
C LEU A 115 -5.03 -11.46 13.37
N SER A 116 -4.34 -10.61 12.60
CA SER A 116 -4.99 -9.72 11.62
C SER A 116 -5.67 -10.47 10.47
N GLN A 117 -5.17 -11.68 10.14
CA GLN A 117 -5.80 -12.58 9.17
C GLN A 117 -6.96 -13.35 9.77
N ASP A 118 -6.77 -13.95 10.95
CA ASP A 118 -7.75 -14.81 11.60
C ASP A 118 -8.94 -14.04 12.16
N SER A 119 -8.76 -12.76 12.45
CA SER A 119 -9.85 -11.83 12.81
C SER A 119 -10.69 -11.35 11.61
N ASP A 120 -10.40 -11.82 10.39
CA ASP A 120 -11.00 -11.31 9.14
C ASP A 120 -10.82 -9.80 8.91
N TYR A 121 -9.91 -9.17 9.62
CA TYR A 121 -9.49 -7.81 9.30
C TYR A 121 -8.77 -7.78 7.95
N ILE A 122 -7.89 -8.76 7.71
CA ILE A 122 -7.34 -9.10 6.40
C ILE A 122 -8.20 -10.20 5.81
N ARG A 123 -9.07 -9.86 4.88
CA ARG A 123 -9.98 -10.79 4.21
C ARG A 123 -9.24 -11.60 3.15
N ARG A 124 -8.62 -12.72 3.59
CA ARG A 124 -7.77 -13.57 2.73
C ARG A 124 -8.44 -13.98 1.44
N TYR A 125 -9.72 -14.35 1.48
CA TYR A 125 -10.53 -14.74 0.31
C TYR A 125 -10.75 -13.59 -0.69
N ARG A 126 -10.75 -12.32 -0.24
CA ARG A 126 -10.78 -11.16 -1.15
C ARG A 126 -9.41 -10.93 -1.78
N VAL A 127 -8.34 -10.97 -0.98
CA VAL A 127 -6.96 -10.78 -1.43
C VAL A 127 -6.55 -11.86 -2.44
N ALA A 128 -7.03 -13.10 -2.28
CA ALA A 128 -6.77 -14.21 -3.19
C ALA A 128 -7.35 -14.00 -4.61
N LYS A 129 -8.29 -13.07 -4.78
CA LYS A 129 -8.87 -12.72 -6.09
C LYS A 129 -7.96 -11.81 -6.93
N ASP A 130 -6.96 -11.15 -6.31
CA ASP A 130 -6.03 -10.28 -7.02
C ASP A 130 -5.25 -11.05 -8.08
N ILE A 131 -5.09 -10.44 -9.26
CA ILE A 131 -4.31 -11.02 -10.34
C ILE A 131 -2.89 -10.46 -10.27
N LYS A 132 -1.89 -11.33 -10.09
CA LYS A 132 -0.49 -10.94 -9.86
C LYS A 132 0.44 -11.65 -10.85
N TRP A 133 1.42 -10.90 -11.38
CA TRP A 133 2.48 -11.47 -12.22
C TRP A 133 3.74 -10.60 -12.18
N LEU A 134 4.82 -11.10 -12.77
CA LEU A 134 6.11 -10.42 -12.90
C LEU A 134 6.39 -10.11 -14.36
N THR A 135 6.84 -8.90 -14.67
CA THR A 135 7.32 -8.53 -16.01
C THR A 135 8.79 -8.15 -15.96
N ALA A 136 9.59 -8.75 -16.85
CA ALA A 136 11.00 -8.43 -17.01
C ALA A 136 11.18 -7.07 -17.71
N THR A 137 12.02 -6.22 -17.13
CA THR A 137 12.36 -4.90 -17.66
C THR A 137 13.88 -4.67 -17.60
N PRO A 138 14.42 -3.61 -18.23
CA PRO A 138 15.83 -3.23 -18.09
C PRO A 138 16.26 -2.92 -16.65
N TYR A 139 15.28 -2.68 -15.75
CA TYR A 139 15.51 -2.32 -14.35
C TYR A 139 15.31 -3.49 -13.37
N GLY A 140 15.00 -4.67 -13.89
CA GLY A 140 14.65 -5.86 -13.13
C GLY A 140 13.21 -6.32 -13.35
N LYS A 141 12.76 -7.26 -12.55
CA LYS A 141 11.38 -7.79 -12.65
C LYS A 141 10.44 -6.91 -11.83
N LEU A 142 9.56 -6.17 -12.51
CA LEU A 142 8.49 -5.40 -11.87
C LEU A 142 7.34 -6.32 -11.47
N GLU A 143 6.73 -6.01 -10.34
CA GLU A 143 5.56 -6.72 -9.83
C GLU A 143 4.30 -5.99 -10.29
N ILE A 144 3.36 -6.72 -10.90
CA ILE A 144 2.12 -6.14 -11.40
C ILE A 144 0.95 -6.81 -10.69
N THR A 145 0.04 -6.00 -10.16
CA THR A 145 -1.17 -6.46 -9.48
C THR A 145 -2.39 -5.72 -10.04
N ILE A 146 -3.37 -6.46 -10.58
CA ILE A 146 -4.73 -5.94 -10.74
C ILE A 146 -5.45 -6.20 -9.41
N ASN A 147 -5.74 -5.13 -8.69
CA ASN A 147 -6.35 -5.22 -7.36
C ASN A 147 -7.86 -5.45 -7.49
N LEU A 148 -8.31 -6.62 -7.04
CA LEU A 148 -9.71 -7.03 -6.99
C LEU A 148 -10.22 -7.14 -5.54
N SER A 149 -9.35 -6.99 -4.55
CA SER A 149 -9.69 -7.12 -3.13
C SER A 149 -10.44 -5.91 -2.59
N LYS A 150 -10.29 -4.74 -3.24
CA LYS A 150 -11.05 -3.55 -2.89
C LYS A 150 -12.45 -3.65 -3.54
N PRO A 151 -13.53 -3.83 -2.76
CA PRO A 151 -14.86 -3.97 -3.32
C PRO A 151 -15.26 -2.70 -4.09
N GLU A 152 -15.84 -2.89 -5.27
CA GLU A 152 -16.50 -1.82 -5.98
C GLU A 152 -17.75 -1.41 -5.18
N LYS A 153 -17.86 -0.13 -4.89
CA LYS A 153 -19.03 0.38 -4.17
C LYS A 153 -20.22 0.50 -5.11
N ASP A 154 -21.36 0.01 -4.68
CA ASP A 154 -22.65 0.25 -5.36
C ASP A 154 -22.86 1.77 -5.54
N PRO A 155 -23.32 2.24 -6.72
CA PRO A 155 -23.65 3.64 -6.95
C PRO A 155 -24.61 4.24 -5.91
N LYS A 156 -25.57 3.46 -5.41
CA LYS A 156 -26.47 3.86 -4.31
C LYS A 156 -25.71 4.06 -3.00
N ALA A 157 -24.79 3.15 -2.66
CA ALA A 157 -23.93 3.26 -1.47
C ALA A 157 -22.99 4.46 -1.57
N ILE A 158 -22.46 4.78 -2.77
CA ILE A 158 -21.65 5.98 -3.00
C ILE A 158 -22.47 7.23 -2.76
N ALA A 159 -23.71 7.30 -3.30
CA ALA A 159 -24.61 8.43 -3.12
C ALA A 159 -25.02 8.61 -1.66
N ALA A 160 -25.36 7.52 -0.97
CA ALA A 160 -25.69 7.52 0.45
C ALA A 160 -24.50 7.99 1.31
N ALA A 161 -23.29 7.50 1.03
CA ALA A 161 -22.07 7.92 1.73
C ALA A 161 -21.73 9.41 1.51
N LYS A 162 -22.01 9.95 0.31
CA LYS A 162 -21.82 11.37 0.02
C LYS A 162 -22.79 12.26 0.79
N ASN A 163 -24.01 11.79 0.99
CA ASN A 163 -25.09 12.52 1.69
C ASN A 163 -25.08 12.28 3.21
N ALA A 164 -24.27 11.34 3.71
CA ALA A 164 -24.18 11.04 5.13
C ALA A 164 -23.54 12.20 5.92
N PRO A 165 -23.99 12.47 7.15
CA PRO A 165 -23.38 13.48 8.01
C PRO A 165 -21.89 13.24 8.18
N GLN A 166 -21.10 14.29 8.06
CA GLN A 166 -19.67 14.24 8.34
C GLN A 166 -19.45 14.22 9.84
N ALA A 167 -18.81 13.19 10.34
CA ALA A 167 -18.45 13.07 11.75
C ALA A 167 -16.94 13.23 11.93
N GLY A 168 -16.55 14.02 12.94
CA GLY A 168 -15.14 14.28 13.22
C GLY A 168 -14.44 13.17 14.04
N TYR A 169 -15.10 11.99 14.23
CA TYR A 169 -14.55 10.87 14.99
C TYR A 169 -14.82 9.54 14.28
N PRO A 170 -13.76 8.73 14.04
CA PRO A 170 -12.34 9.13 14.01
C PRO A 170 -12.07 10.20 12.96
N LYS A 171 -11.00 10.99 13.09
CA LYS A 171 -10.67 12.07 12.14
C LYS A 171 -10.26 11.53 10.77
N CYS A 172 -9.53 10.41 10.73
CA CYS A 172 -9.18 9.70 9.50
C CYS A 172 -8.99 8.19 9.76
N MET A 173 -8.82 7.42 8.69
CA MET A 173 -8.66 5.96 8.76
C MET A 173 -7.37 5.47 9.43
N LEU A 174 -6.40 6.36 9.68
CA LEU A 174 -5.14 6.07 10.37
C LEU A 174 -5.15 6.50 11.85
N CYS A 175 -6.24 7.10 12.34
CA CYS A 175 -6.32 7.45 13.74
C CYS A 175 -6.43 6.20 14.62
N ARG A 176 -5.74 6.17 15.77
CA ARG A 176 -5.85 5.06 16.73
C ARG A 176 -7.27 4.84 17.24
N GLU A 177 -8.11 5.87 17.20
CA GLU A 177 -9.53 5.83 17.52
C GLU A 177 -10.35 4.92 16.59
N CYS A 178 -9.74 4.44 15.48
CA CYS A 178 -10.34 3.42 14.64
C CYS A 178 -10.39 2.05 15.32
N GLU A 179 -9.49 1.74 16.27
CA GLU A 179 -9.47 0.47 16.97
C GLU A 179 -10.82 0.20 17.68
N GLY A 180 -11.49 -0.88 17.30
CA GLY A 180 -12.80 -1.22 17.85
C GLY A 180 -13.98 -0.37 17.35
N TYR A 181 -13.76 0.57 16.43
CA TYR A 181 -14.81 1.46 15.92
C TYR A 181 -15.85 0.71 15.08
N ALA A 182 -17.14 0.95 15.36
CA ALA A 182 -18.25 0.25 14.71
C ALA A 182 -18.42 0.57 13.20
N GLY A 183 -17.83 1.67 12.76
CA GLY A 183 -18.02 2.12 11.38
C GLY A 183 -19.36 2.83 11.14
N ARG A 184 -19.56 3.27 9.92
CA ARG A 184 -20.78 3.88 9.38
C ARG A 184 -20.73 3.84 7.86
N ILE A 185 -21.81 4.19 7.17
CA ILE A 185 -21.90 4.06 5.71
C ILE A 185 -20.75 4.74 4.93
N ASN A 186 -20.21 5.83 5.46
CA ASN A 186 -19.10 6.57 4.86
C ASN A 186 -17.74 6.34 5.57
N PHE A 187 -17.67 5.42 6.52
CA PHE A 187 -16.44 5.12 7.25
C PHE A 187 -16.38 3.63 7.63
N PRO A 188 -15.30 2.89 7.34
CA PRO A 188 -15.24 1.44 7.55
C PRO A 188 -15.31 1.06 9.02
N ALA A 189 -15.95 -0.10 9.30
CA ALA A 189 -15.89 -0.74 10.60
C ALA A 189 -14.49 -1.27 10.91
N ARG A 190 -14.13 -1.30 12.20
CA ARG A 190 -12.81 -1.71 12.71
C ARG A 190 -12.93 -2.46 14.05
N GLN A 191 -14.08 -3.10 14.31
CA GLN A 191 -14.29 -3.84 15.57
C GLN A 191 -13.37 -5.04 15.70
N ASN A 192 -12.99 -5.65 14.58
CA ASN A 192 -12.02 -6.74 14.47
C ASN A 192 -10.58 -6.27 14.23
N HIS A 193 -10.30 -5.00 14.33
CA HIS A 193 -8.97 -4.41 14.14
C HIS A 193 -8.30 -4.11 15.48
N ARG A 194 -6.97 -4.35 15.53
CA ARG A 194 -6.10 -4.00 16.66
C ARG A 194 -4.89 -3.22 16.16
N VAL A 195 -4.33 -2.41 17.03
CA VAL A 195 -3.10 -1.66 16.78
C VAL A 195 -2.09 -1.95 17.90
N ILE A 196 -0.80 -1.98 17.55
CA ILE A 196 0.28 -2.15 18.52
C ILE A 196 0.92 -0.80 18.79
N PRO A 197 0.88 -0.29 20.02
CA PRO A 197 1.64 0.89 20.41
C PRO A 197 3.15 0.60 20.34
N ILE A 198 3.89 1.49 19.69
CA ILE A 198 5.36 1.44 19.60
C ILE A 198 5.97 2.83 19.83
N ILE A 199 7.23 2.88 20.23
CA ILE A 199 7.96 4.14 20.37
C ILE A 199 8.94 4.28 19.22
N ILE A 200 8.83 5.36 18.46
CA ILE A 200 9.76 5.68 17.37
C ILE A 200 10.36 7.05 17.61
N ASN A 201 11.68 7.14 17.65
CA ASN A 201 12.42 8.37 17.89
C ASN A 201 11.87 9.16 19.10
N GLY A 202 11.61 8.45 20.21
CA GLY A 202 11.12 9.01 21.47
C GLY A 202 9.68 9.56 21.43
N SER A 203 8.87 9.17 20.45
CA SER A 203 7.47 9.58 20.34
C SER A 203 6.54 8.38 20.16
N ASP A 204 5.25 8.56 20.52
CA ASP A 204 4.24 7.52 20.47
C ASP A 204 3.76 7.30 19.03
N TRP A 205 3.86 6.07 18.57
CA TRP A 205 3.40 5.59 17.26
C TRP A 205 2.56 4.31 17.42
N CYS A 206 1.92 3.90 16.36
CA CYS A 206 1.18 2.65 16.29
C CYS A 206 1.58 1.87 15.04
N LEU A 207 1.60 0.54 15.17
CA LEU A 207 1.77 -0.40 14.08
C LEU A 207 0.43 -1.11 13.82
N GLN A 208 0.02 -1.19 12.55
CA GLN A 208 -1.11 -2.00 12.07
C GLN A 208 -0.79 -2.62 10.73
N TYR A 209 -1.48 -3.70 10.35
CA TYR A 209 -1.43 -4.20 8.98
C TYR A 209 -2.45 -3.51 8.09
N SER A 210 -2.16 -3.47 6.79
CA SER A 210 -3.12 -3.02 5.79
C SER A 210 -4.08 -4.15 5.43
N PRO A 211 -5.39 -3.93 5.41
CA PRO A 211 -6.34 -4.96 5.00
C PRO A 211 -6.26 -5.32 3.51
N TYR A 212 -5.57 -4.51 2.70
CA TYR A 212 -5.46 -4.72 1.25
C TYR A 212 -4.30 -5.63 0.84
N VAL A 213 -3.30 -5.82 1.69
CA VAL A 213 -2.13 -6.71 1.51
C VAL A 213 -1.56 -6.66 0.10
N TYR A 214 -1.10 -5.50 -0.33
CA TYR A 214 -0.49 -5.34 -1.66
C TYR A 214 0.78 -6.20 -1.81
N TYR A 215 1.49 -6.44 -0.70
CA TYR A 215 2.66 -7.31 -0.58
C TYR A 215 2.69 -7.96 0.80
N ASN A 216 3.62 -8.91 1.01
CA ASN A 216 3.68 -9.69 2.25
C ASN A 216 3.85 -8.80 3.49
N GLU A 217 3.01 -9.02 4.50
CA GLU A 217 3.00 -8.30 5.78
C GLU A 217 2.94 -6.76 5.61
N HIS A 218 2.18 -6.29 4.59
CA HIS A 218 2.01 -4.85 4.35
C HIS A 218 1.47 -4.18 5.60
N CYS A 219 2.30 -3.38 6.25
CA CYS A 219 1.98 -2.66 7.47
C CYS A 219 1.96 -1.14 7.27
N ILE A 220 1.27 -0.46 8.17
CA ILE A 220 1.24 0.99 8.29
C ILE A 220 1.69 1.34 9.69
N VAL A 221 2.67 2.23 9.77
CA VAL A 221 3.23 2.76 10.99
C VAL A 221 2.83 4.23 11.06
N PHE A 222 2.02 4.60 12.03
CA PHE A 222 1.42 5.95 12.06
C PHE A 222 1.59 6.62 13.42
N ASN A 223 1.69 7.95 13.38
CA ASN A 223 1.81 8.75 14.58
C ASN A 223 0.55 8.60 15.44
N ALA A 224 0.69 8.37 16.74
CA ALA A 224 -0.44 8.27 17.65
C ALA A 224 -1.26 9.58 17.74
N LYS A 225 -0.67 10.71 17.33
CA LYS A 225 -1.33 12.00 17.20
C LYS A 225 -1.63 12.30 15.74
N HIS A 226 -2.85 12.80 15.45
CA HIS A 226 -3.23 13.23 14.10
C HIS A 226 -2.50 14.54 13.75
N THR A 227 -1.31 14.42 13.18
CA THR A 227 -0.46 15.54 12.74
C THR A 227 -0.11 15.39 11.27
N PRO A 228 0.01 16.47 10.50
CA PRO A 228 0.38 16.39 9.09
C PRO A 228 1.74 15.71 8.86
N MET A 229 1.88 15.08 7.69
CA MET A 229 3.15 14.54 7.22
C MET A 229 4.15 15.67 6.95
N ALA A 230 5.43 15.38 7.22
CA ALA A 230 6.55 16.23 6.84
C ALA A 230 7.78 15.37 6.58
N ILE A 231 8.44 15.56 5.46
CA ILE A 231 9.73 14.95 5.16
C ILE A 231 10.83 15.88 5.62
N ASN A 232 11.58 15.46 6.62
CA ASN A 232 12.66 16.22 7.23
C ASN A 232 13.66 15.28 7.93
N ARG A 233 14.68 15.85 8.59
CA ARG A 233 15.68 15.09 9.37
C ARG A 233 15.05 14.07 10.34
N ALA A 234 13.99 14.46 11.03
CA ALA A 234 13.32 13.58 11.99
C ALA A 234 12.62 12.40 11.30
N SER A 235 12.12 12.57 10.07
CA SER A 235 11.51 11.49 9.30
C SER A 235 12.53 10.41 8.95
N PHE A 236 13.74 10.77 8.51
CA PHE A 236 14.82 9.81 8.25
C PHE A 236 15.21 9.06 9.53
N LYS A 237 15.32 9.78 10.65
CA LYS A 237 15.62 9.16 11.94
C LYS A 237 14.55 8.16 12.38
N LYS A 238 13.27 8.51 12.20
CA LYS A 238 12.14 7.62 12.51
C LYS A 238 12.15 6.34 11.64
N LEU A 239 12.43 6.45 10.34
CA LEU A 239 12.51 5.30 9.44
C LEU A 239 13.63 4.35 9.86
N LEU A 240 14.83 4.87 10.16
CA LEU A 240 15.97 4.08 10.58
C LEU A 240 15.78 3.47 11.97
N ASP A 241 15.12 4.18 12.89
CA ASP A 241 14.76 3.63 14.20
C ASP A 241 13.76 2.45 14.07
N PHE A 242 12.75 2.58 13.20
CA PHE A 242 11.81 1.47 12.95
C PHE A 242 12.52 0.21 12.44
N VAL A 243 13.40 0.32 11.45
CA VAL A 243 14.14 -0.86 10.92
C VAL A 243 15.23 -1.36 11.87
N THR A 244 15.57 -0.60 12.90
CA THR A 244 16.39 -1.08 14.02
C THR A 244 15.55 -2.00 14.93
N GLN A 245 14.31 -1.62 15.21
CA GLN A 245 13.37 -2.39 16.04
C GLN A 245 12.83 -3.62 15.29
N PHE A 246 12.59 -3.50 13.98
CA PHE A 246 12.05 -4.54 13.11
C PHE A 246 12.99 -4.80 11.91
N PRO A 247 14.18 -5.42 12.11
CA PRO A 247 15.21 -5.50 11.08
C PRO A 247 14.86 -6.40 9.88
N HIS A 248 13.81 -7.19 9.95
CA HIS A 248 13.26 -8.00 8.87
C HIS A 248 12.27 -7.25 7.98
N TYR A 249 11.89 -6.00 8.36
CA TYR A 249 11.01 -5.13 7.59
C TYR A 249 11.80 -4.05 6.85
N PHE A 250 11.24 -3.59 5.74
CA PHE A 250 11.52 -2.26 5.20
C PHE A 250 10.46 -1.29 5.73
N VAL A 251 10.73 0.00 5.63
CA VAL A 251 9.75 1.06 5.87
C VAL A 251 10.06 2.27 4.99
N GLY A 252 9.03 2.94 4.50
CA GLY A 252 9.19 4.16 3.70
C GLY A 252 8.05 5.15 3.93
N SER A 253 8.28 6.38 3.56
CA SER A 253 7.29 7.45 3.59
C SER A 253 6.86 7.83 2.18
N ASN A 254 5.57 8.09 1.97
CA ASN A 254 5.17 8.89 0.82
C ASN A 254 5.81 10.28 0.91
N ALA A 255 5.90 10.97 -0.22
CA ALA A 255 6.27 12.37 -0.25
C ALA A 255 5.20 13.24 0.44
N ASP A 256 5.62 14.37 1.00
CA ASP A 256 4.77 15.30 1.77
C ASP A 256 4.11 16.39 0.92
N LEU A 257 4.28 16.33 -0.41
CA LEU A 257 3.63 17.26 -1.36
C LEU A 257 2.52 16.54 -2.16
N PRO A 258 1.46 17.26 -2.56
CA PRO A 258 0.41 16.70 -3.41
C PRO A 258 0.98 16.23 -4.76
N ILE A 259 0.22 15.42 -5.50
CA ILE A 259 0.58 14.82 -6.82
C ILE A 259 1.64 13.70 -6.68
N VAL A 260 2.72 13.93 -5.94
CA VAL A 260 3.83 12.98 -5.73
C VAL A 260 3.77 12.28 -4.38
N GLY A 261 2.78 12.60 -3.54
CA GLY A 261 2.54 12.00 -2.23
C GLY A 261 1.42 10.96 -2.24
N GLY A 262 1.15 10.41 -1.06
CA GLY A 262 0.02 9.52 -0.80
C GLY A 262 -1.31 10.26 -0.64
N SER A 263 -2.37 9.50 -0.42
CA SER A 263 -3.74 10.04 -0.30
C SER A 263 -4.03 10.70 1.05
N ILE A 264 -3.23 10.46 2.10
CA ILE A 264 -3.44 10.97 3.46
C ILE A 264 -2.22 11.78 3.90
N LEU A 265 -2.18 13.05 3.52
CA LEU A 265 -1.10 13.97 3.91
C LEU A 265 -1.33 14.59 5.31
N SER A 266 -2.57 14.53 5.81
CA SER A 266 -2.98 15.13 7.09
C SER A 266 -2.59 14.33 8.33
N HIS A 267 -2.12 13.09 8.15
CA HIS A 267 -1.71 12.21 9.24
C HIS A 267 -0.35 11.58 8.96
N ASP A 268 0.65 11.89 9.78
CA ASP A 268 2.03 11.39 9.66
C ASP A 268 2.06 9.87 9.78
N HIS A 269 2.50 9.19 8.70
CA HIS A 269 2.52 7.75 8.62
C HIS A 269 3.56 7.25 7.63
N PHE A 270 4.00 6.00 7.82
CA PHE A 270 4.89 5.23 6.97
C PHE A 270 4.21 3.94 6.54
N GLN A 271 4.69 3.37 5.45
CA GLN A 271 4.31 2.02 5.02
C GLN A 271 5.55 1.11 5.06
N GLY A 272 5.36 -0.10 5.54
CA GLY A 272 6.44 -1.07 5.69
C GLY A 272 5.94 -2.50 5.50
N GLY A 273 6.81 -3.47 5.78
CA GLY A 273 6.48 -4.89 5.73
C GLY A 273 7.66 -5.77 5.38
N ASN A 274 7.40 -7.07 5.32
CA ASN A 274 8.39 -8.10 5.03
C ASN A 274 8.36 -8.42 3.52
N HIS A 275 8.92 -7.52 2.72
CA HIS A 275 8.97 -7.68 1.27
C HIS A 275 10.23 -7.06 0.66
N THR A 276 10.77 -7.67 -0.40
CA THR A 276 11.94 -7.16 -1.11
C THR A 276 11.57 -6.80 -2.54
N PHE A 277 11.31 -5.52 -2.77
CA PHE A 277 10.94 -4.97 -4.07
C PHE A 277 12.08 -4.98 -5.10
N ALA A 278 11.71 -4.79 -6.37
CA ALA A 278 12.67 -4.71 -7.47
C ALA A 278 13.69 -3.58 -7.27
N MET A 279 13.27 -2.41 -6.78
CA MET A 279 14.18 -1.29 -6.50
C MET A 279 15.25 -1.65 -5.45
N ALA A 280 14.89 -2.42 -4.41
CA ALA A 280 15.85 -2.86 -3.40
C ALA A 280 16.94 -3.77 -3.98
N LYS A 281 16.58 -4.59 -4.98
CA LYS A 281 17.50 -5.50 -5.70
C LYS A 281 18.34 -4.80 -6.77
N ALA A 282 17.94 -3.60 -7.20
CA ALA A 282 18.63 -2.85 -8.23
C ALA A 282 20.02 -2.40 -7.74
N PRO A 283 21.09 -2.56 -8.57
CA PRO A 283 22.44 -2.16 -8.20
C PRO A 283 22.64 -0.65 -8.22
N ILE A 284 23.65 -0.18 -7.52
CA ILE A 284 24.23 1.14 -7.75
C ILE A 284 24.92 1.09 -9.13
N GLU A 285 24.56 1.98 -10.05
CA GLU A 285 25.15 2.08 -11.38
C GLU A 285 26.22 3.18 -11.48
N THR A 286 26.19 4.14 -10.56
CA THR A 286 27.16 5.23 -10.48
C THR A 286 27.43 5.55 -9.03
N GLU A 287 28.67 5.40 -8.61
CA GLU A 287 29.11 5.79 -7.26
C GLU A 287 29.13 7.31 -7.11
N LEU A 288 28.73 7.77 -5.93
CA LEU A 288 28.75 9.19 -5.55
C LEU A 288 29.66 9.37 -4.33
N HIS A 289 30.32 10.52 -4.28
CA HIS A 289 31.17 10.88 -3.14
C HIS A 289 30.70 12.23 -2.57
N PHE A 290 30.41 12.22 -1.29
CA PHE A 290 30.00 13.41 -0.56
C PHE A 290 31.09 13.82 0.45
N ASP A 291 31.51 15.08 0.39
CA ASP A 291 32.57 15.61 1.24
C ASP A 291 32.15 15.51 2.72
N GLY A 292 33.06 14.95 3.55
CA GLY A 292 32.78 14.68 4.96
C GLY A 292 32.02 13.38 5.25
N PHE A 293 31.68 12.57 4.22
CA PHE A 293 30.89 11.33 4.34
C PHE A 293 31.56 10.12 3.67
N SER A 294 32.89 10.01 3.75
CA SER A 294 33.64 8.89 3.20
C SER A 294 33.30 7.52 3.86
N ASP A 295 32.66 7.56 5.02
CA ASP A 295 32.16 6.41 5.79
C ASP A 295 30.80 5.89 5.29
N ILE A 296 30.19 6.57 4.30
CA ILE A 296 28.91 6.18 3.68
C ILE A 296 29.14 5.74 2.24
N GLU A 297 28.75 4.50 1.92
CA GLU A 297 28.63 4.04 0.55
C GLU A 297 27.43 4.74 -0.10
N SER A 298 27.66 5.50 -1.16
CA SER A 298 26.62 6.31 -1.81
C SER A 298 26.62 6.13 -3.32
N GLY A 299 25.44 6.14 -3.95
CA GLY A 299 25.38 6.06 -5.40
C GLY A 299 23.98 6.19 -5.99
N ILE A 300 23.96 6.40 -7.31
CA ILE A 300 22.75 6.41 -8.12
C ILE A 300 22.34 4.96 -8.40
N VAL A 301 21.09 4.62 -8.11
CA VAL A 301 20.54 3.29 -8.35
C VAL A 301 20.13 3.15 -9.82
N LYS A 302 20.40 2.00 -10.43
CA LYS A 302 19.90 1.64 -11.76
C LYS A 302 18.38 1.42 -11.70
N TRP A 303 17.64 2.51 -11.73
CA TRP A 303 16.20 2.54 -11.57
C TRP A 303 15.57 3.56 -12.53
N PRO A 304 14.31 3.37 -12.98
CA PRO A 304 13.67 4.34 -13.89
C PRO A 304 13.47 5.72 -13.25
N MET A 305 13.29 5.77 -11.93
CA MET A 305 13.22 7.02 -11.18
C MET A 305 14.58 7.43 -10.61
N SER A 306 14.70 8.66 -10.17
CA SER A 306 15.96 9.25 -9.68
C SER A 306 16.18 8.90 -8.21
N VAL A 307 17.00 7.91 -7.94
CA VAL A 307 17.25 7.37 -6.59
C VAL A 307 18.71 7.50 -6.20
N ILE A 308 18.97 8.10 -5.05
CA ILE A 308 20.27 8.07 -4.36
C ILE A 308 20.16 7.05 -3.23
N ARG A 309 21.01 6.02 -3.25
CA ARG A 309 21.13 5.02 -2.18
C ARG A 309 22.31 5.37 -1.28
N LEU A 310 22.05 5.34 0.03
CA LEU A 310 23.05 5.53 1.08
C LEU A 310 23.12 4.26 1.92
N ARG A 311 24.35 3.80 2.25
CA ARG A 311 24.58 2.62 3.08
C ARG A 311 25.62 2.89 4.16
N SER A 312 25.33 2.56 5.40
CA SER A 312 26.26 2.64 6.53
C SER A 312 25.78 1.76 7.69
N GLU A 313 26.68 1.41 8.58
CA GLU A 313 26.32 0.84 9.89
C GLU A 313 25.86 1.94 10.88
N ASN A 314 26.21 3.20 10.62
CA ASN A 314 25.92 4.33 11.47
C ASN A 314 24.69 5.10 10.99
N THR A 315 23.57 4.95 11.71
CA THR A 315 22.29 5.58 11.38
C THR A 315 22.33 7.11 11.47
N GLU A 316 23.07 7.70 12.45
CA GLU A 316 23.15 9.15 12.61
C GLU A 316 23.88 9.78 11.41
N ARG A 317 24.91 9.14 10.90
CA ARG A 317 25.64 9.58 9.69
C ARG A 317 24.74 9.52 8.45
N LEU A 318 23.92 8.46 8.34
CA LEU A 318 22.92 8.36 7.24
C LEU A 318 21.91 9.50 7.31
N VAL A 319 21.39 9.79 8.52
CA VAL A 319 20.46 10.91 8.74
C VAL A 319 21.10 12.25 8.37
N GLU A 320 22.36 12.47 8.75
CA GLU A 320 23.08 13.72 8.48
C GLU A 320 23.25 13.96 6.98
N LEU A 321 23.69 12.93 6.22
CA LEU A 321 23.83 13.05 4.78
C LEU A 321 22.46 13.17 4.06
N ALA A 322 21.47 12.39 4.48
CA ALA A 322 20.14 12.46 3.92
C ALA A 322 19.49 13.84 4.11
N ASP A 323 19.68 14.45 5.27
CA ASP A 323 19.18 15.80 5.57
C ASP A 323 19.89 16.86 4.71
N LYS A 324 21.22 16.72 4.53
CA LYS A 324 21.98 17.58 3.61
C LYS A 324 21.48 17.46 2.19
N ILE A 325 21.25 16.24 1.68
CA ILE A 325 20.72 16.01 0.32
C ILE A 325 19.31 16.59 0.19
N LEU A 326 18.42 16.39 1.17
CA LEU A 326 17.08 16.95 1.17
C LEU A 326 17.09 18.47 1.14
N THR A 327 17.92 19.10 1.97
CA THR A 327 18.05 20.57 2.06
C THR A 327 18.49 21.13 0.70
N CYS A 328 19.52 20.52 0.10
CA CYS A 328 19.97 20.91 -1.25
C CYS A 328 18.89 20.71 -2.30
N TRP A 329 18.19 19.57 -2.26
CA TRP A 329 17.15 19.25 -3.22
C TRP A 329 16.00 20.24 -3.15
N ARG A 330 15.56 20.62 -1.97
CA ARG A 330 14.46 21.59 -1.79
C ARG A 330 14.74 22.94 -2.43
N GLY A 331 15.99 23.39 -2.44
CA GLY A 331 16.39 24.64 -3.07
C GLY A 331 16.89 24.50 -4.52
N TYR A 332 16.91 23.28 -5.07
CA TYR A 332 17.53 23.03 -6.36
C TYR A 332 16.62 23.37 -7.52
N SER A 333 17.14 24.19 -8.46
CA SER A 333 16.52 24.42 -9.78
C SER A 333 17.53 24.11 -10.89
N ASP A 334 17.05 23.45 -11.94
CA ASP A 334 17.77 23.19 -13.18
C ASP A 334 16.80 23.34 -14.35
N PRO A 335 16.71 24.53 -14.97
CA PRO A 335 15.78 24.78 -16.06
C PRO A 335 15.97 23.85 -17.26
N ASP A 336 17.21 23.42 -17.55
CA ASP A 336 17.53 22.50 -18.64
C ASP A 336 16.89 21.11 -18.42
N ALA A 337 16.70 20.70 -17.17
CA ALA A 337 15.99 19.48 -16.79
C ALA A 337 14.52 19.71 -16.43
N PHE A 338 14.01 20.93 -16.63
CA PHE A 338 12.67 21.39 -16.22
C PHE A 338 12.41 21.23 -14.72
N ILE A 339 13.44 21.34 -13.87
CA ILE A 339 13.33 21.25 -12.43
C ILE A 339 13.32 22.67 -11.85
N PHE A 340 12.27 23.00 -11.13
CA PHE A 340 12.13 24.25 -10.41
C PHE A 340 11.83 23.96 -8.94
N ALA A 341 12.58 24.61 -8.04
CA ALA A 341 12.40 24.43 -6.60
C ALA A 341 11.02 24.92 -6.13
N GLU A 342 10.58 26.03 -6.73
CA GLU A 342 9.30 26.67 -6.42
C GLU A 342 8.74 27.45 -7.64
N THR A 343 7.45 27.71 -7.62
CA THR A 343 6.76 28.64 -8.54
C THR A 343 5.82 29.50 -7.70
N ASP A 344 5.98 30.83 -7.77
CA ASP A 344 5.17 31.78 -7.00
C ASP A 344 5.12 31.47 -5.49
N GLY A 345 6.25 31.03 -4.92
CA GLY A 345 6.37 30.63 -3.51
C GLY A 345 5.81 29.26 -3.16
N THR A 346 5.30 28.50 -4.13
CA THR A 346 4.83 27.14 -3.92
C THR A 346 5.98 26.14 -4.15
N PRO A 347 6.40 25.36 -3.13
CA PRO A 347 7.51 24.42 -3.28
C PRO A 347 7.13 23.19 -4.11
N HIS A 348 8.10 22.67 -4.88
CA HIS A 348 7.91 21.51 -5.76
C HIS A 348 8.78 20.32 -5.38
N ASN A 349 9.95 20.53 -4.82
CA ASN A 349 10.91 19.48 -4.53
C ASN A 349 10.67 18.81 -3.17
N THR A 350 10.65 17.48 -3.19
CA THR A 350 10.59 16.65 -1.98
C THR A 350 11.25 15.29 -2.24
N ILE A 351 11.24 14.42 -1.23
CA ILE A 351 11.82 13.07 -1.32
C ILE A 351 10.79 12.03 -0.85
N THR A 352 10.78 10.87 -1.49
CA THR A 352 10.17 9.64 -0.99
C THR A 352 11.29 8.78 -0.41
N PRO A 353 11.47 8.74 0.94
CA PRO A 353 12.54 7.99 1.58
C PRO A 353 12.12 6.56 1.91
N ILE A 354 13.02 5.59 1.71
CA ILE A 354 12.79 4.18 2.05
C ILE A 354 14.02 3.65 2.81
N ALA A 355 13.78 3.08 4.00
CA ALA A 355 14.81 2.48 4.83
C ALA A 355 14.64 0.97 4.93
N ARG A 356 15.76 0.25 5.03
CA ARG A 356 15.82 -1.18 5.34
C ARG A 356 17.17 -1.55 5.92
N LYS A 357 17.27 -2.76 6.45
CA LYS A 357 18.53 -3.35 6.87
C LYS A 357 18.89 -4.48 5.92
N ALA A 358 20.07 -4.43 5.32
CA ALA A 358 20.56 -5.43 4.38
C ALA A 358 22.06 -5.66 4.56
N ASN A 359 22.50 -6.93 4.56
CA ASN A 359 23.91 -7.31 4.66
C ASN A 359 24.65 -6.66 5.84
N GLY A 360 23.99 -6.54 6.99
CA GLY A 360 24.54 -5.93 8.20
C GLY A 360 24.53 -4.40 8.24
N LYS A 361 24.25 -3.72 7.12
CA LYS A 361 24.18 -2.27 7.02
C LYS A 361 22.74 -1.78 6.97
N PHE A 362 22.54 -0.52 7.36
CA PHE A 362 21.33 0.22 7.05
C PHE A 362 21.43 0.78 5.64
N GLU A 363 20.34 0.68 4.88
CA GLU A 363 20.19 1.31 3.58
C GLU A 363 19.06 2.35 3.65
N LEU A 364 19.32 3.52 3.09
CA LEU A 364 18.34 4.58 2.93
C LEU A 364 18.31 5.01 1.46
N ASP A 365 17.21 4.72 0.77
CA ASP A 365 16.97 5.16 -0.60
C ASP A 365 16.24 6.50 -0.57
N LEU A 366 16.78 7.50 -1.22
CA LEU A 366 16.22 8.83 -1.37
C LEU A 366 15.72 9.01 -2.80
N VAL A 367 14.40 8.85 -3.02
CA VAL A 367 13.81 9.03 -4.34
C VAL A 367 13.42 10.50 -4.49
N LEU A 368 14.09 11.20 -5.41
CA LEU A 368 13.86 12.62 -5.67
C LEU A 368 12.51 12.80 -6.39
N ARG A 369 11.68 13.72 -5.89
CA ARG A 369 10.35 14.01 -6.43
C ARG A 369 10.19 15.50 -6.68
N ASN A 370 9.37 15.83 -7.68
CA ASN A 370 8.97 17.19 -7.97
C ASN A 370 7.52 17.18 -8.49
N ASN A 371 6.67 18.08 -7.98
CA ASN A 371 5.23 18.10 -8.27
C ASN A 371 4.81 19.24 -9.19
N ILE A 372 5.74 19.87 -9.92
CA ILE A 372 5.41 20.98 -10.84
C ILE A 372 4.39 20.54 -11.90
N THR A 373 3.47 21.42 -12.20
CA THR A 373 2.45 21.25 -13.25
C THR A 373 2.60 22.30 -14.36
N THR A 374 2.11 21.98 -15.54
CA THR A 374 1.99 22.92 -16.66
C THR A 374 0.61 22.79 -17.29
N ALA A 375 0.26 23.69 -18.21
CA ALA A 375 -0.98 23.58 -18.98
C ALA A 375 -1.02 22.28 -19.81
N GLU A 376 0.12 21.80 -20.30
CA GLU A 376 0.26 20.54 -21.03
C GLU A 376 0.19 19.32 -20.10
N HIS A 377 0.75 19.44 -18.89
CA HIS A 377 0.81 18.38 -17.87
C HIS A 377 0.11 18.81 -16.57
N PRO A 378 -1.23 18.92 -16.57
CA PRO A 378 -1.98 19.42 -15.40
C PRO A 378 -1.99 18.44 -14.20
N LEU A 379 -1.65 17.17 -14.43
CA LEU A 379 -1.49 16.15 -13.37
C LEU A 379 -0.05 16.07 -12.85
N GLY A 380 0.89 16.81 -13.45
CA GLY A 380 2.31 16.83 -13.10
C GLY A 380 3.21 16.55 -14.30
N VAL A 381 4.32 17.28 -14.39
CA VAL A 381 5.37 17.04 -15.39
C VAL A 381 6.09 15.71 -15.12
N PHE A 382 6.34 15.41 -13.84
CA PHE A 382 6.96 14.17 -13.38
C PHE A 382 5.88 13.19 -12.87
N HIS A 383 4.95 12.89 -13.74
CA HIS A 383 3.76 12.05 -13.53
C HIS A 383 3.49 11.25 -14.81
N PRO A 384 2.78 10.11 -14.77
CA PRO A 384 2.35 9.42 -16.00
C PRO A 384 1.61 10.36 -16.94
N HIS A 385 2.07 10.47 -18.20
CA HIS A 385 1.44 11.30 -19.21
C HIS A 385 0.25 10.58 -19.86
N ALA A 386 -0.54 11.34 -20.66
CA ALA A 386 -1.85 10.94 -21.16
C ALA A 386 -1.83 9.60 -21.93
N GLU A 387 -0.77 9.32 -22.70
CA GLU A 387 -0.63 8.09 -23.49
C GLU A 387 -0.53 6.82 -22.63
N LEU A 388 -0.20 6.93 -21.32
CA LEU A 388 -0.11 5.82 -20.40
C LEU A 388 -1.38 5.65 -19.53
N HIS A 389 -2.30 6.62 -19.58
CA HIS A 389 -3.49 6.65 -18.71
C HIS A 389 -4.48 5.51 -18.98
N HIS A 390 -4.40 4.87 -20.12
CA HIS A 390 -5.20 3.67 -20.40
C HIS A 390 -4.87 2.51 -19.44
N ILE A 391 -3.66 2.47 -18.88
CA ILE A 391 -3.20 1.49 -17.87
C ILE A 391 -3.12 2.14 -16.49
N LYS A 392 -2.37 3.25 -16.33
CA LYS A 392 -2.12 3.89 -15.03
C LYS A 392 -2.21 5.41 -15.16
N LYS A 393 -3.20 6.00 -14.49
CA LYS A 393 -3.43 7.44 -14.45
C LYS A 393 -3.16 8.05 -13.08
N GLU A 394 -3.27 7.24 -12.03
CA GLU A 394 -3.20 7.69 -10.65
C GLU A 394 -1.76 8.11 -10.27
N ASN A 395 -1.64 8.89 -9.21
CA ASN A 395 -0.35 9.31 -8.64
C ASN A 395 0.54 8.11 -8.32
N ILE A 396 1.85 8.29 -8.48
CA ILE A 396 2.86 7.27 -8.19
C ILE A 396 3.29 7.45 -6.73
N GLY A 397 2.77 6.61 -5.87
CA GLY A 397 3.07 6.56 -4.44
C GLY A 397 4.25 5.64 -4.11
N LEU A 398 4.51 5.45 -2.80
CA LEU A 398 5.64 4.68 -2.28
C LEU A 398 5.75 3.27 -2.90
N ILE A 399 4.63 2.56 -3.00
CA ILE A 399 4.59 1.17 -3.47
C ILE A 399 5.01 1.07 -4.93
N GLU A 400 4.43 1.93 -5.77
CA GLU A 400 4.76 2.00 -7.19
C GLU A 400 6.21 2.42 -7.41
N VAL A 401 6.70 3.40 -6.64
CA VAL A 401 8.11 3.84 -6.67
C VAL A 401 9.07 2.66 -6.50
N MET A 402 8.75 1.69 -5.64
CA MET A 402 9.58 0.52 -5.37
C MET A 402 9.45 -0.59 -6.42
N GLY A 403 8.52 -0.47 -7.38
CA GLY A 403 8.38 -1.39 -8.51
C GLY A 403 7.20 -2.35 -8.46
N LEU A 404 6.19 -2.08 -7.64
CA LEU A 404 4.93 -2.83 -7.62
C LEU A 404 3.79 -1.94 -8.15
N ALA A 405 3.25 -2.29 -9.31
CA ALA A 405 2.07 -1.64 -9.87
C ALA A 405 0.80 -2.11 -9.14
N VAL A 406 0.04 -1.18 -8.59
CA VAL A 406 -1.33 -1.42 -8.14
C VAL A 406 -2.27 -0.85 -9.18
N LEU A 407 -2.88 -1.74 -9.98
CA LEU A 407 -3.72 -1.39 -11.11
C LEU A 407 -5.21 -1.56 -10.78
N PRO A 408 -6.10 -0.76 -11.40
CA PRO A 408 -7.53 -0.78 -11.13
C PRO A 408 -8.20 -2.07 -11.63
N ALA A 409 -9.27 -2.50 -10.92
CA ALA A 409 -10.03 -3.72 -11.21
C ALA A 409 -10.62 -3.77 -12.64
N ARG A 410 -10.97 -2.60 -13.21
CA ARG A 410 -11.49 -2.50 -14.59
C ARG A 410 -10.61 -3.22 -15.62
N LEU A 411 -9.29 -3.22 -15.43
CA LEU A 411 -8.35 -3.82 -16.37
C LEU A 411 -8.54 -5.33 -16.55
N LYS A 412 -9.09 -6.04 -15.55
CA LYS A 412 -9.42 -7.46 -15.70
C LYS A 412 -10.36 -7.70 -16.89
N ASN A 413 -11.46 -6.96 -16.95
CA ASN A 413 -12.48 -7.11 -17.98
C ASN A 413 -12.03 -6.46 -19.30
N GLU A 414 -11.41 -5.28 -19.23
CA GLU A 414 -10.90 -4.57 -20.41
C GLU A 414 -9.87 -5.41 -21.17
N MET A 415 -8.94 -6.06 -20.47
CA MET A 415 -7.92 -6.89 -21.11
C MET A 415 -8.52 -8.16 -21.74
N ALA A 416 -9.46 -8.84 -21.08
CA ALA A 416 -10.15 -9.99 -21.67
C ALA A 416 -10.92 -9.62 -22.96
N LEU A 417 -11.59 -8.47 -22.98
CA LEU A 417 -12.28 -7.97 -24.17
C LEU A 417 -11.28 -7.55 -25.25
N LEU A 418 -10.14 -6.96 -24.88
CA LEU A 418 -9.09 -6.55 -25.80
C LEU A 418 -8.44 -7.77 -26.47
N GLU A 419 -8.09 -8.81 -25.70
CA GLU A 419 -7.58 -10.10 -26.23
C GLU A 419 -8.50 -10.65 -27.33
N LYS A 420 -9.79 -10.76 -27.02
CA LYS A 420 -10.79 -11.21 -27.99
C LYS A 420 -10.87 -10.32 -29.22
N ALA A 421 -10.91 -9.00 -29.05
CA ALA A 421 -10.98 -8.05 -30.17
C ALA A 421 -9.73 -8.11 -31.07
N MET A 422 -8.55 -8.36 -30.46
CA MET A 422 -7.31 -8.50 -31.22
C MET A 422 -7.25 -9.81 -32.01
N LEU A 423 -7.68 -10.93 -31.46
CA LEU A 423 -7.76 -12.22 -32.14
C LEU A 423 -8.76 -12.21 -33.29
N GLU A 424 -9.90 -11.56 -33.10
CA GLU A 424 -10.95 -11.40 -34.12
C GLU A 424 -10.64 -10.31 -35.15
N ASN A 425 -9.49 -9.62 -35.06
CA ASN A 425 -9.12 -8.48 -35.89
C ASN A 425 -10.18 -7.38 -35.94
N ARG A 426 -10.93 -7.17 -34.86
CA ARG A 426 -11.93 -6.10 -34.75
C ARG A 426 -11.27 -4.73 -34.70
N ASP A 427 -11.99 -3.71 -35.20
CA ASP A 427 -11.59 -2.31 -35.05
C ASP A 427 -11.86 -1.84 -33.61
N ILE A 428 -10.78 -1.81 -32.80
CA ILE A 428 -10.82 -1.48 -31.37
C ILE A 428 -11.31 -0.05 -31.13
N ARG A 429 -11.08 0.87 -32.07
CA ARG A 429 -11.52 2.27 -31.93
C ARG A 429 -13.02 2.44 -31.92
N LYS A 430 -13.77 1.50 -32.49
CA LYS A 430 -15.24 1.51 -32.53
C LYS A 430 -15.88 0.99 -31.24
N ASP A 431 -15.11 0.37 -30.39
CA ASP A 431 -15.55 -0.13 -29.07
C ASP A 431 -15.28 0.94 -28.01
N GLU A 432 -16.31 1.56 -27.47
CA GLU A 432 -16.20 2.67 -26.51
C GLU A 432 -15.39 2.27 -25.27
N ALA A 433 -15.53 1.03 -24.81
CA ALA A 433 -14.80 0.52 -23.63
C ALA A 433 -13.30 0.32 -23.90
N LEU A 434 -12.93 0.04 -25.17
CA LEU A 434 -11.58 -0.34 -25.58
C LEU A 434 -10.86 0.76 -26.38
N ALA A 435 -11.55 1.79 -26.86
CA ALA A 435 -10.99 2.82 -27.75
C ALA A 435 -9.69 3.46 -27.19
N LYS A 436 -9.61 3.62 -25.87
CA LYS A 436 -8.42 4.13 -25.18
C LYS A 436 -7.17 3.23 -25.29
N HIS A 437 -7.35 1.95 -25.64
CA HIS A 437 -6.27 0.98 -25.83
C HIS A 437 -5.88 0.79 -27.30
N ALA A 438 -6.58 1.44 -28.25
CA ALA A 438 -6.46 1.15 -29.67
C ALA A 438 -5.06 1.37 -30.25
N ASP A 439 -4.40 2.46 -29.89
CA ASP A 439 -3.05 2.78 -30.38
C ASP A 439 -2.03 1.78 -29.81
N TRP A 440 -2.10 1.48 -28.53
CA TRP A 440 -1.28 0.47 -27.86
C TRP A 440 -1.49 -0.94 -28.44
N ALA A 441 -2.73 -1.35 -28.73
CA ALA A 441 -3.02 -2.62 -29.36
C ALA A 441 -2.42 -2.71 -30.79
N ASN A 442 -2.41 -1.60 -31.54
CA ASN A 442 -1.76 -1.56 -32.85
C ASN A 442 -0.23 -1.67 -32.74
N GLU A 443 0.39 -1.06 -31.70
CA GLU A 443 1.82 -1.23 -31.42
C GLU A 443 2.15 -2.69 -31.09
N ILE A 444 1.34 -3.37 -30.26
CA ILE A 444 1.48 -4.79 -29.95
C ILE A 444 1.43 -5.64 -31.22
N ARG A 445 0.42 -5.44 -32.09
CA ARG A 445 0.31 -6.18 -33.37
C ARG A 445 1.55 -6.01 -34.25
N LYS A 446 2.10 -4.81 -34.33
CA LYS A 446 3.32 -4.54 -35.10
C LYS A 446 4.56 -5.21 -34.49
N LYS A 447 4.64 -5.24 -33.18
CA LYS A 447 5.80 -5.76 -32.42
C LYS A 447 5.87 -7.28 -32.43
N TYR A 448 4.75 -7.97 -32.25
CA TYR A 448 4.71 -9.42 -32.02
C TYR A 448 4.24 -10.24 -33.22
N GLY A 449 3.76 -9.60 -34.29
CA GLY A 449 3.29 -10.29 -35.50
C GLY A 449 2.02 -11.11 -35.26
N GLU A 450 2.09 -12.43 -35.44
CA GLU A 450 0.92 -13.31 -35.30
C GLU A 450 0.53 -13.49 -33.84
N LEU A 451 -0.70 -13.13 -33.53
CA LEU A 451 -1.32 -13.29 -32.20
C LEU A 451 -2.25 -14.49 -32.23
N THR A 452 -2.08 -15.39 -31.27
CA THR A 452 -2.86 -16.62 -31.10
C THR A 452 -3.48 -16.70 -29.71
N GLU A 453 -4.47 -17.59 -29.52
CA GLU A 453 -5.06 -17.84 -28.19
C GLU A 453 -4.00 -18.24 -27.15
N ASP A 454 -2.93 -18.93 -27.57
CA ASP A 454 -1.88 -19.41 -26.68
C ASP A 454 -0.92 -18.32 -26.22
N ASN A 455 -0.69 -17.24 -27.02
CA ASN A 455 0.35 -16.25 -26.72
C ASN A 455 -0.18 -14.88 -26.28
N ILE A 456 -1.40 -14.51 -26.67
CA ILE A 456 -1.90 -13.14 -26.52
C ILE A 456 -1.99 -12.68 -25.06
N SER A 457 -2.45 -13.54 -24.16
CA SER A 457 -2.59 -13.18 -22.73
C SER A 457 -1.23 -12.92 -22.08
N GLY A 458 -0.21 -13.73 -22.43
CA GLY A 458 1.17 -13.50 -21.98
C GLY A 458 1.75 -12.19 -22.51
N ILE A 459 1.56 -11.93 -23.80
CA ILE A 459 2.03 -10.69 -24.44
C ILE A 459 1.38 -9.46 -23.80
N ILE A 460 0.07 -9.46 -23.59
CA ILE A 460 -0.63 -8.32 -22.96
C ILE A 460 -0.16 -8.09 -21.53
N ARG A 461 0.08 -9.15 -20.74
CA ARG A 461 0.64 -9.02 -19.40
C ARG A 461 2.02 -8.39 -19.40
N ASP A 462 2.90 -8.84 -20.29
CA ASP A 462 4.24 -8.27 -20.42
C ASP A 462 4.19 -6.81 -20.86
N GLU A 463 3.34 -6.49 -21.83
CA GLU A 463 3.17 -5.12 -22.32
C GLU A 463 2.58 -4.18 -21.26
N ILE A 464 1.66 -4.64 -20.40
CA ILE A 464 1.19 -3.86 -19.23
C ILE A 464 2.38 -3.53 -18.30
N GLY A 465 3.25 -4.49 -18.04
CA GLY A 465 4.43 -4.27 -17.22
C GLY A 465 5.43 -3.30 -17.86
N LEU A 466 5.60 -3.34 -19.19
CA LEU A 466 6.42 -2.38 -19.93
C LEU A 466 5.82 -0.97 -19.91
N VAL A 467 4.49 -0.84 -20.01
CA VAL A 467 3.79 0.44 -19.81
C VAL A 467 4.06 0.96 -18.40
N PHE A 468 4.00 0.10 -17.37
CA PHE A 468 4.32 0.52 -16.01
C PHE A 468 5.79 0.94 -15.83
N SER A 469 6.74 0.28 -16.51
CA SER A 469 8.13 0.76 -16.55
C SER A 469 8.23 2.20 -17.09
N ARG A 470 7.51 2.51 -18.17
CA ARG A 470 7.42 3.88 -18.73
C ARG A 470 6.75 4.86 -17.77
N VAL A 471 5.73 4.40 -17.03
CA VAL A 471 5.09 5.19 -15.96
C VAL A 471 6.12 5.65 -14.93
N LEU A 472 7.04 4.77 -14.51
CA LEU A 472 8.11 5.12 -13.56
C LEU A 472 9.16 6.06 -14.20
N GLU A 473 9.48 5.88 -15.49
CA GLU A 473 10.38 6.79 -16.22
C GLU A 473 9.78 8.21 -16.35
N HIS A 474 8.46 8.31 -16.60
CA HIS A 474 7.77 9.60 -16.61
C HIS A 474 7.78 10.26 -15.22
N ALA A 475 7.66 9.49 -14.17
CA ALA A 475 7.72 9.98 -12.79
C ALA A 475 9.13 10.34 -12.30
N GLY A 476 10.18 9.91 -12.99
CA GLY A 476 11.58 10.25 -12.69
C GLY A 476 11.92 11.70 -13.02
N VAL A 477 12.55 12.42 -12.08
CA VAL A 477 12.90 13.84 -12.27
C VAL A 477 14.09 14.00 -13.21
N PHE A 478 15.12 13.20 -13.08
CA PHE A 478 16.21 13.12 -14.05
C PHE A 478 15.95 11.96 -15.01
N LYS A 479 15.72 12.27 -16.28
CA LYS A 479 15.36 11.26 -17.29
C LYS A 479 16.51 10.29 -17.59
N ARG A 480 16.19 9.11 -18.08
CA ARG A 480 17.16 8.05 -18.43
C ARG A 480 17.87 8.30 -19.77
N THR A 481 18.18 9.56 -20.08
CA THR A 481 18.97 10.03 -21.23
C THR A 481 20.36 10.45 -20.77
N GLU A 482 21.28 10.73 -21.71
CA GLU A 482 22.61 11.27 -21.37
C GLU A 482 22.52 12.63 -20.69
N GLU A 483 21.58 13.50 -21.16
CA GLU A 483 21.33 14.82 -20.58
C GLU A 483 20.82 14.69 -19.15
N GLY A 484 19.80 13.83 -18.93
CA GLY A 484 19.24 13.60 -17.61
C GLY A 484 20.27 13.01 -16.64
N ARG A 485 21.14 12.10 -17.12
CA ARG A 485 22.24 11.55 -16.30
C ARG A 485 23.24 12.64 -15.92
N ARG A 486 23.62 13.52 -16.87
CA ARG A 486 24.51 14.68 -16.60
C ARG A 486 23.88 15.63 -15.59
N ALA A 487 22.59 15.93 -15.73
CA ALA A 487 21.86 16.77 -14.78
C ALA A 487 21.80 16.15 -13.39
N PHE A 488 21.62 14.83 -13.26
CA PHE A 488 21.64 14.14 -11.97
C PHE A 488 23.01 14.22 -11.30
N LEU A 489 24.10 14.00 -12.05
CA LEU A 489 25.47 14.13 -11.54
C LEU A 489 25.80 15.58 -11.14
N LYS A 490 25.29 16.57 -11.91
CA LYS A 490 25.41 18.00 -11.58
C LYS A 490 24.73 18.32 -10.23
N PHE A 491 23.53 17.79 -10.00
CA PHE A 491 22.85 17.92 -8.70
C PHE A 491 23.68 17.27 -7.59
N ALA A 492 24.08 16.00 -7.76
CA ALA A 492 24.86 15.27 -6.75
C ALA A 492 26.16 15.98 -6.37
N ALA A 493 26.89 16.49 -7.37
CA ALA A 493 28.11 17.30 -7.14
C ALA A 493 27.79 18.64 -6.43
N GLY A 494 26.61 19.21 -6.71
CA GLY A 494 26.11 20.43 -6.06
C GLY A 494 25.90 20.27 -4.55
N VAL A 495 25.55 19.06 -4.08
CA VAL A 495 25.35 18.76 -2.64
C VAL A 495 26.62 19.03 -1.81
N ASN A 496 27.81 18.85 -2.38
CA ASN A 496 29.08 19.17 -1.71
C ASN A 496 29.26 20.67 -1.47
N LYS A 497 28.59 21.51 -2.25
CA LYS A 497 28.67 22.98 -2.17
C LYS A 497 27.54 23.59 -1.35
N CYS A 498 26.52 22.79 -1.00
CA CYS A 498 25.47 23.23 -0.11
C CYS A 498 26.01 23.37 1.33
N SER A 499 25.82 24.53 1.91
CA SER A 499 26.19 24.87 3.28
C SER A 499 25.14 24.36 4.29
#